data_0bdbf8e7380a9614557371bf9e58bfae
#
_entry.id   0bdbf8e7380a9614557371bf9e58bfae
#
_cell.length_a   1.000
_cell.length_b   1.000
_cell.length_c   1.000
_cell.angle_alpha   90.00
_cell.angle_beta   90.00
_cell.angle_gamma   90.00
#
_symmetry.space_group_name_H-M   'P 1'
#
loop_
_entity.id
_entity.type
_entity.pdbx_description
1 polymer ?
#
loop_
_entity_poly.entity_id
_entity_poly.type
_entity_poly.pdbx_seq_one_letter_code
_entity_poly.pdbx_strand_id
1 'polypeptide(L)'
;MPVQTTSAYRRSNYGSGRHAQFTVKRRRTWPKVLGTIGVILVVVLGVAIGVALWYGHQLDAALAPDKDTSRKLESVLTPAKPGEPFYVLILGSDSREGSYSTQAAEQGDNQRSDVIILARVDAKNKLVTLVSVPRDTPWQLEDGALVKINEMYNRDGAAGSIKAVSELTGVPISHYAEVGFTGVQEIVDLLGGVDVYVNTDLSYWNPIAEKEVSIPAGQQTINGEQAQIFARARHEYQDFEGSQDSNRQSNVRQLLSAVLKKTLNRPVYEIPGVVLQEAEYVTTDMKSADLVSLATQFGLNKDDMTLYSGSGPSSGDFAEQADGLYLCYRNPEGWQKLMEVVNAGGEPTGIDFESTQILW
;
A
#
# COMPACT_ATOMS: atom_id res chain seq x y z
N MET A 1 -33.97 1.56 -115.26
CA MET A 1 -34.27 0.19 -115.67
C MET A 1 -33.33 -0.74 -114.94
N PRO A 2 -33.75 -1.82 -114.69
CA PRO A 2 -34.42 -2.45 -113.54
C PRO A 2 -33.53 -3.54 -112.98
N VAL A 3 -33.83 -4.20 -112.01
CA VAL A 3 -34.33 -5.57 -111.84
C VAL A 3 -34.40 -5.94 -110.42
N GLN A 4 -35.61 -6.28 -109.98
CA GLN A 4 -35.86 -6.92 -108.70
C GLN A 4 -35.32 -8.36 -108.67
N THR A 5 -34.76 -8.78 -107.56
CA THR A 5 -34.77 -10.19 -107.20
C THR A 5 -35.09 -10.35 -105.73
N THR A 6 -36.27 -10.86 -105.47
CA THR A 6 -36.77 -11.34 -104.21
C THR A 6 -36.05 -12.60 -103.82
N SER A 7 -35.43 -12.62 -102.63
CA SER A 7 -35.02 -13.85 -101.98
C SER A 7 -35.77 -14.02 -100.63
N ALA A 8 -36.56 -15.05 -100.62
CA ALA A 8 -37.30 -15.44 -99.44
C ALA A 8 -36.39 -16.10 -98.43
N TYR A 9 -36.25 -15.45 -97.25
CA TYR A 9 -35.51 -16.02 -96.12
C TYR A 9 -36.46 -16.79 -95.20
N ARG A 10 -36.23 -18.07 -95.11
CA ARG A 10 -36.96 -19.06 -94.29
C ARG A 10 -36.65 -18.81 -92.81
N ARG A 11 -37.64 -18.46 -92.03
CA ARG A 11 -37.53 -18.41 -90.58
C ARG A 11 -37.41 -19.81 -89.98
N SER A 12 -36.26 -20.15 -89.45
CA SER A 12 -36.10 -21.29 -88.56
C SER A 12 -36.56 -20.97 -87.15
N ASN A 13 -37.54 -21.69 -86.67
CA ASN A 13 -37.94 -21.63 -85.22
C ASN A 13 -36.84 -22.25 -84.41
N TYR A 14 -36.06 -21.40 -83.71
CA TYR A 14 -35.23 -21.86 -82.60
C TYR A 14 -36.09 -21.97 -81.31
N GLY A 15 -36.13 -23.19 -80.79
CA GLY A 15 -36.86 -23.50 -79.54
C GLY A 15 -36.35 -22.70 -78.39
N SER A 16 -37.30 -22.28 -77.54
CA SER A 16 -37.06 -21.62 -76.30
C SER A 16 -36.26 -22.52 -75.32
N GLY A 17 -34.94 -22.28 -75.25
CA GLY A 17 -34.12 -22.91 -74.24
C GLY A 17 -34.59 -22.47 -72.84
N ARG A 18 -35.06 -23.39 -72.03
CA ARG A 18 -35.34 -23.18 -70.61
C ARG A 18 -33.98 -22.87 -69.97
N HIS A 19 -33.77 -21.60 -69.62
CA HIS A 19 -32.66 -21.23 -68.73
C HIS A 19 -32.90 -21.86 -67.33
N ALA A 20 -32.13 -22.91 -67.03
CA ALA A 20 -32.08 -23.46 -65.71
C ALA A 20 -31.49 -22.41 -64.77
N GLN A 21 -32.30 -21.78 -63.96
CA GLN A 21 -31.86 -20.88 -62.87
C GLN A 21 -31.22 -21.73 -61.77
N PHE A 22 -29.87 -21.75 -61.72
CA PHE A 22 -29.16 -22.34 -60.59
C PHE A 22 -29.27 -21.37 -59.42
N THR A 23 -30.18 -21.64 -58.50
CA THR A 23 -30.24 -20.98 -57.18
C THR A 23 -29.14 -21.54 -56.32
N VAL A 24 -28.01 -20.80 -56.20
CA VAL A 24 -26.95 -21.09 -55.23
C VAL A 24 -27.51 -20.83 -53.85
N LYS A 25 -27.86 -21.90 -53.14
CA LYS A 25 -28.29 -21.83 -51.76
C LYS A 25 -27.09 -21.44 -50.91
N ARG A 26 -26.91 -20.13 -50.66
CA ARG A 26 -25.86 -19.58 -49.83
C ARG A 26 -26.08 -20.10 -48.41
N ARG A 27 -25.36 -21.15 -48.02
CA ARG A 27 -25.39 -21.67 -46.66
C ARG A 27 -24.97 -20.53 -45.73
N ARG A 28 -25.91 -20.04 -44.90
CA ARG A 28 -25.69 -19.00 -43.89
C ARG A 28 -24.87 -19.63 -42.76
N THR A 29 -23.52 -19.64 -42.90
CA THR A 29 -22.58 -20.20 -41.91
C THR A 29 -22.33 -19.27 -40.73
N TRP A 30 -22.78 -18.01 -40.83
CA TRP A 30 -22.62 -16.97 -39.83
C TRP A 30 -23.07 -17.37 -38.38
N PRO A 31 -24.25 -18.01 -38.17
CA PRO A 31 -24.65 -18.37 -36.80
C PRO A 31 -23.73 -19.45 -36.19
N LYS A 32 -23.15 -20.32 -37.00
CA LYS A 32 -22.18 -21.30 -36.49
C LYS A 32 -20.83 -20.65 -36.15
N VAL A 33 -20.36 -19.72 -36.96
CA VAL A 33 -19.11 -18.95 -36.71
C VAL A 33 -19.27 -18.09 -35.49
N LEU A 34 -20.39 -17.37 -35.34
CA LEU A 34 -20.69 -16.59 -34.14
C LEU A 34 -20.81 -17.47 -32.87
N GLY A 35 -21.43 -18.63 -32.97
CA GLY A 35 -21.50 -19.60 -31.88
C GLY A 35 -20.11 -20.11 -31.47
N THR A 36 -19.25 -20.44 -32.45
CA THR A 36 -17.86 -20.87 -32.17
C THR A 36 -17.04 -19.76 -31.52
N ILE A 37 -17.14 -18.52 -32.01
CA ILE A 37 -16.47 -17.34 -31.40
C ILE A 37 -16.98 -17.13 -29.98
N GLY A 38 -18.28 -17.22 -29.76
CA GLY A 38 -18.87 -17.11 -28.41
C GLY A 38 -18.32 -18.17 -27.42
N VAL A 39 -18.22 -19.43 -27.86
CA VAL A 39 -17.61 -20.49 -27.04
C VAL A 39 -16.14 -20.23 -26.76
N ILE A 40 -15.35 -19.79 -27.75
CA ILE A 40 -13.94 -19.46 -27.57
C ILE A 40 -13.79 -18.31 -26.54
N LEU A 41 -14.61 -17.25 -26.66
CA LEU A 41 -14.58 -16.13 -25.72
C LEU A 41 -14.93 -16.57 -24.30
N VAL A 42 -15.93 -17.45 -24.12
CA VAL A 42 -16.27 -17.99 -22.79
C VAL A 42 -15.13 -18.82 -22.21
N VAL A 43 -14.47 -19.66 -23.04
CA VAL A 43 -13.32 -20.47 -22.62
C VAL A 43 -12.14 -19.56 -22.25
N VAL A 44 -11.83 -18.59 -23.08
CA VAL A 44 -10.72 -17.62 -22.81
C VAL A 44 -11.01 -16.84 -21.52
N LEU A 45 -12.24 -16.36 -21.34
CA LEU A 45 -12.65 -15.67 -20.12
C LEU A 45 -12.58 -16.59 -18.90
N GLY A 46 -13.04 -17.83 -19.03
CA GLY A 46 -12.95 -18.82 -17.96
C GLY A 46 -11.51 -19.15 -17.56
N VAL A 47 -10.61 -19.29 -18.53
CA VAL A 47 -9.17 -19.49 -18.27
C VAL A 47 -8.57 -18.23 -17.61
N ALA A 48 -8.89 -17.03 -18.11
CA ALA A 48 -8.40 -15.78 -17.52
C ALA A 48 -8.84 -15.61 -16.07
N ILE A 49 -10.11 -15.90 -15.77
CA ILE A 49 -10.65 -15.90 -14.40
C ILE A 49 -9.92 -16.96 -13.56
N GLY A 50 -9.76 -18.18 -14.06
CA GLY A 50 -9.06 -19.26 -13.37
C GLY A 50 -7.61 -18.90 -13.03
N VAL A 51 -6.89 -18.28 -13.95
CA VAL A 51 -5.52 -17.79 -13.74
C VAL A 51 -5.50 -16.66 -12.71
N ALA A 52 -6.43 -15.71 -12.79
CA ALA A 52 -6.53 -14.61 -11.83
C ALA A 52 -6.83 -15.11 -10.40
N LEU A 53 -7.75 -16.06 -10.26
CA LEU A 53 -8.06 -16.67 -8.95
C LEU A 53 -6.89 -17.49 -8.40
N TRP A 54 -6.19 -18.23 -9.26
CA TRP A 54 -5.01 -19.00 -8.86
C TRP A 54 -3.87 -18.08 -8.41
N TYR A 55 -3.61 -17.00 -9.17
CA TYR A 55 -2.59 -16.01 -8.82
C TYR A 55 -2.96 -15.28 -7.52
N GLY A 56 -4.22 -14.85 -7.37
CA GLY A 56 -4.71 -14.23 -6.13
C GLY A 56 -4.54 -15.15 -4.90
N HIS A 57 -4.80 -16.45 -5.06
CA HIS A 57 -4.59 -17.42 -3.96
C HIS A 57 -3.12 -17.60 -3.60
N GLN A 58 -2.21 -17.61 -4.59
CA GLN A 58 -0.76 -17.67 -4.34
C GLN A 58 -0.28 -16.41 -3.62
N LEU A 59 -0.80 -15.25 -4.04
CA LEU A 59 -0.45 -13.98 -3.43
C LEU A 59 -1.00 -13.88 -1.99
N ASP A 60 -2.25 -14.27 -1.75
CA ASP A 60 -2.81 -14.31 -0.38
C ASP A 60 -1.97 -15.18 0.55
N ALA A 61 -1.41 -16.29 0.04
CA ALA A 61 -0.52 -17.14 0.81
C ALA A 61 0.85 -16.49 1.08
N ALA A 62 1.34 -15.65 0.16
CA ALA A 62 2.59 -14.90 0.32
C ALA A 62 2.45 -13.70 1.26
N LEU A 63 1.30 -13.02 1.20
CA LEU A 63 0.93 -11.88 2.07
C LEU A 63 0.71 -12.30 3.52
N ALA A 64 0.15 -13.51 3.71
CA ALA A 64 -0.26 -13.96 5.03
C ALA A 64 0.94 -14.15 5.96
N PRO A 65 0.84 -13.70 7.21
CA PRO A 65 1.82 -14.01 8.23
C PRO A 65 1.85 -15.53 8.50
N ASP A 66 2.88 -15.98 9.19
CA ASP A 66 2.94 -17.37 9.64
C ASP A 66 1.73 -17.74 10.52
N LYS A 67 1.49 -19.06 10.70
CA LYS A 67 0.29 -19.54 11.36
C LYS A 67 0.16 -19.15 12.82
N ASP A 68 1.28 -18.99 13.53
CA ASP A 68 1.24 -18.61 14.94
C ASP A 68 0.95 -17.13 15.08
N THR A 69 1.56 -16.29 14.26
CA THR A 69 1.25 -14.88 14.14
C THR A 69 -0.22 -14.68 13.72
N SER A 70 -0.71 -15.40 12.69
CA SER A 70 -2.12 -15.34 12.26
C SER A 70 -3.10 -15.58 13.41
N ARG A 71 -2.84 -16.61 14.23
CA ARG A 71 -3.70 -16.95 15.39
C ARG A 71 -3.70 -15.87 16.47
N LYS A 72 -2.54 -15.26 16.73
CA LYS A 72 -2.42 -14.15 17.68
C LYS A 72 -3.17 -12.92 17.16
N LEU A 73 -3.04 -12.61 15.87
CA LEU A 73 -3.72 -11.51 15.22
C LEU A 73 -5.25 -11.63 15.30
N GLU A 74 -5.82 -12.82 15.07
CA GLU A 74 -7.26 -13.07 15.21
C GLU A 74 -7.80 -12.70 16.61
N SER A 75 -6.95 -12.75 17.64
CA SER A 75 -7.35 -12.41 19.02
C SER A 75 -7.33 -10.92 19.33
N VAL A 76 -6.64 -10.11 18.55
CA VAL A 76 -6.42 -8.67 18.82
C VAL A 76 -7.02 -7.76 17.76
N LEU A 77 -7.23 -8.24 16.54
CA LEU A 77 -7.88 -7.48 15.48
C LEU A 77 -9.40 -7.44 15.68
N THR A 78 -9.98 -6.27 15.43
CA THR A 78 -11.43 -6.08 15.43
C THR A 78 -11.93 -6.01 13.99
N PRO A 79 -12.82 -6.92 13.54
CA PRO A 79 -13.29 -6.92 12.17
C PRO A 79 -13.86 -5.57 11.72
N ALA A 80 -13.41 -5.08 10.56
CA ALA A 80 -13.93 -3.87 9.96
C ALA A 80 -15.39 -4.05 9.56
N LYS A 81 -16.21 -3.00 9.78
CA LYS A 81 -17.60 -3.00 9.33
C LYS A 81 -17.69 -2.51 7.87
N PRO A 82 -18.43 -3.20 7.01
CA PRO A 82 -18.57 -2.81 5.61
C PRO A 82 -19.04 -1.35 5.45
N GLY A 83 -18.27 -0.56 4.71
CA GLY A 83 -18.61 0.83 4.40
C GLY A 83 -18.38 1.84 5.54
N GLU A 84 -17.90 1.42 6.70
CA GLU A 84 -17.43 2.29 7.78
C GLU A 84 -15.91 2.51 7.68
N PRO A 85 -15.39 3.66 8.17
CA PRO A 85 -13.96 3.85 8.34
C PRO A 85 -13.36 2.80 9.27
N PHE A 86 -12.13 2.38 9.00
CA PHE A 86 -11.40 1.41 9.81
C PHE A 86 -9.94 1.82 9.99
N TYR A 87 -9.26 1.16 10.92
CA TYR A 87 -7.87 1.41 11.24
C TYR A 87 -6.97 0.25 10.81
N VAL A 88 -5.84 0.62 10.21
CA VAL A 88 -4.74 -0.29 9.84
C VAL A 88 -3.50 0.12 10.62
N LEU A 89 -2.86 -0.82 11.33
CA LEU A 89 -1.55 -0.58 11.92
C LEU A 89 -0.47 -0.93 10.90
N ILE A 90 0.33 0.06 10.51
CA ILE A 90 1.47 -0.13 9.62
C ILE A 90 2.74 -0.17 10.47
N LEU A 91 3.48 -1.27 10.33
CA LEU A 91 4.71 -1.53 11.06
C LEU A 91 5.89 -1.55 10.08
N GLY A 92 6.93 -0.77 10.39
CA GLY A 92 8.20 -0.89 9.70
C GLY A 92 9.12 -1.79 10.52
N SER A 93 9.42 -2.95 9.99
CA SER A 93 10.32 -3.91 10.64
C SER A 93 11.75 -3.70 10.18
N ASP A 94 12.69 -3.64 11.12
CA ASP A 94 14.12 -3.73 10.84
C ASP A 94 14.54 -5.22 10.83
N SER A 95 13.80 -6.06 10.09
CA SER A 95 14.26 -7.40 9.82
C SER A 95 15.55 -7.30 9.02
N ARG A 96 16.63 -7.78 9.58
CA ARG A 96 18.02 -7.53 9.15
C ARG A 96 18.41 -8.18 7.82
N GLU A 97 17.49 -8.80 7.13
CA GLU A 97 17.67 -9.24 5.74
C GLU A 97 17.83 -8.00 4.85
N GLY A 98 19.08 -7.72 4.46
CA GLY A 98 19.42 -6.56 3.62
C GLY A 98 19.89 -5.31 4.37
N SER A 99 20.10 -5.34 5.69
CA SER A 99 20.69 -4.23 6.44
C SER A 99 22.17 -4.04 6.06
N TYR A 100 22.54 -2.81 5.71
CA TYR A 100 23.93 -2.42 5.40
C TYR A 100 24.90 -2.50 6.59
N SER A 101 24.47 -2.93 7.76
CA SER A 101 25.34 -3.03 8.94
C SER A 101 25.69 -4.47 9.27
N THR A 102 26.91 -4.85 8.90
CA THR A 102 27.51 -6.14 9.28
C THR A 102 27.69 -6.32 10.79
N GLN A 103 27.71 -5.24 11.58
CA GLN A 103 27.83 -5.27 13.03
C GLN A 103 26.51 -5.60 13.75
N ALA A 104 25.37 -5.43 13.10
CA ALA A 104 24.05 -5.71 13.69
C ALA A 104 23.71 -7.21 13.68
N ALA A 105 24.32 -8.02 12.81
CA ALA A 105 24.10 -9.46 12.72
C ALA A 105 24.68 -10.25 13.91
N GLU A 106 25.61 -9.65 14.67
CA GLU A 106 26.30 -10.31 15.79
C GLU A 106 25.64 -10.07 17.17
N GLN A 107 24.69 -9.15 17.29
CA GLN A 107 24.08 -8.75 18.57
C GLN A 107 22.62 -9.22 18.70
N GLY A 108 22.37 -10.52 18.58
CA GLY A 108 21.11 -11.12 19.06
C GLY A 108 19.81 -10.52 18.47
N ASP A 109 18.83 -11.34 18.39
CA ASP A 109 17.51 -11.27 17.76
C ASP A 109 16.57 -10.15 18.27
N ASN A 110 17.01 -8.88 18.32
CA ASN A 110 16.18 -7.72 18.69
C ASN A 110 15.46 -7.19 17.44
N GLN A 111 14.43 -7.87 17.00
CA GLN A 111 13.49 -7.35 15.99
C GLN A 111 12.66 -6.24 16.64
N ARG A 112 12.93 -4.98 16.29
CA ARG A 112 12.16 -3.83 16.78
C ARG A 112 11.39 -3.23 15.61
N SER A 113 10.12 -2.93 15.82
CA SER A 113 9.39 -2.04 14.92
C SER A 113 9.77 -0.60 15.26
N ASP A 114 10.65 -0.02 14.46
CA ASP A 114 11.04 1.38 14.63
C ASP A 114 10.07 2.37 14.00
N VAL A 115 9.16 1.89 13.15
CA VAL A 115 8.10 2.66 12.51
C VAL A 115 6.76 2.07 12.93
N ILE A 116 5.93 2.90 13.56
CA ILE A 116 4.57 2.56 13.98
C ILE A 116 3.65 3.66 13.46
N ILE A 117 2.79 3.35 12.49
CA ILE A 117 1.84 4.30 11.90
C ILE A 117 0.44 3.72 12.01
N LEU A 118 -0.46 4.46 12.64
CA LEU A 118 -1.88 4.17 12.66
C LEU A 118 -2.55 4.89 11.49
N ALA A 119 -3.05 4.14 10.52
CA ALA A 119 -3.73 4.67 9.34
C ALA A 119 -5.25 4.52 9.49
N ARG A 120 -6.00 5.63 9.47
CA ARG A 120 -7.46 5.61 9.34
C ARG A 120 -7.82 5.65 7.86
N VAL A 121 -8.58 4.68 7.41
CA VAL A 121 -9.02 4.54 6.02
C VAL A 121 -10.52 4.75 5.94
N ASP A 122 -10.93 5.79 5.23
CA ASP A 122 -12.33 6.12 4.96
C ASP A 122 -12.58 6.13 3.45
N ALA A 123 -12.86 4.95 2.92
CA ALA A 123 -13.03 4.77 1.48
C ALA A 123 -14.24 5.51 0.93
N LYS A 124 -15.29 5.70 1.75
CA LYS A 124 -16.51 6.42 1.36
C LYS A 124 -16.24 7.90 1.14
N ASN A 125 -15.47 8.52 2.04
CA ASN A 125 -15.12 9.93 1.98
C ASN A 125 -13.79 10.19 1.27
N LYS A 126 -13.13 9.13 0.76
CA LYS A 126 -11.83 9.19 0.09
C LYS A 126 -10.74 9.87 0.94
N LEU A 127 -10.76 9.58 2.22
CA LEU A 127 -9.87 10.16 3.20
C LEU A 127 -8.97 9.07 3.79
N VAL A 128 -7.67 9.32 3.79
CA VAL A 128 -6.68 8.54 4.54
C VAL A 128 -5.98 9.48 5.51
N THR A 129 -5.90 9.10 6.77
CA THR A 129 -5.18 9.86 7.80
C THR A 129 -4.08 8.99 8.39
N LEU A 130 -2.83 9.44 8.33
CA LEU A 130 -1.66 8.75 8.84
C LEU A 130 -1.21 9.41 10.15
N VAL A 131 -1.19 8.65 11.25
CA VAL A 131 -0.72 9.11 12.55
C VAL A 131 0.48 8.28 13.00
N SER A 132 1.64 8.90 13.12
CA SER A 132 2.80 8.24 13.73
C SER A 132 2.59 8.06 15.23
N VAL A 133 2.84 6.86 15.72
CA VAL A 133 2.99 6.57 17.15
C VAL A 133 4.49 6.58 17.46
N PRO A 134 4.98 7.54 18.27
CA PRO A 134 6.39 7.58 18.63
C PRO A 134 6.82 6.27 19.29
N ARG A 135 7.88 5.64 18.80
CA ARG A 135 8.38 4.36 19.32
C ARG A 135 8.80 4.43 20.79
N ASP A 136 9.19 5.64 21.24
CA ASP A 136 9.62 5.91 22.60
C ASP A 136 8.45 6.28 23.53
N THR A 137 7.19 6.11 23.09
CA THR A 137 6.00 6.25 23.93
C THR A 137 6.09 5.28 25.11
N PRO A 138 5.90 5.75 26.35
CA PRO A 138 6.00 4.90 27.54
C PRO A 138 4.87 3.88 27.58
N TRP A 139 5.23 2.65 27.86
CA TRP A 139 4.29 1.54 28.05
C TRP A 139 4.58 0.83 29.38
N GLN A 140 3.55 0.63 30.18
CA GLN A 140 3.69 -0.07 31.46
C GLN A 140 3.34 -1.54 31.30
N LEU A 141 4.26 -2.41 31.67
CA LEU A 141 4.05 -3.87 31.68
C LEU A 141 3.23 -4.29 32.91
N GLU A 142 2.73 -5.52 32.89
CA GLU A 142 1.93 -6.09 33.98
C GLU A 142 2.69 -6.15 35.32
N ASP A 143 4.00 -6.31 35.29
CA ASP A 143 4.88 -6.29 36.45
C ASP A 143 5.20 -4.87 36.96
N GLY A 144 4.67 -3.84 36.28
CA GLY A 144 4.88 -2.44 36.61
C GLY A 144 6.11 -1.82 35.96
N ALA A 145 6.94 -2.58 35.25
CA ALA A 145 8.11 -2.04 34.54
C ALA A 145 7.69 -1.10 33.40
N LEU A 146 8.43 0.00 33.26
CA LEU A 146 8.20 0.99 32.24
C LEU A 146 9.15 0.72 31.06
N VAL A 147 8.59 0.53 29.86
CA VAL A 147 9.32 0.26 28.62
C VAL A 147 8.86 1.17 27.49
N LYS A 148 9.54 1.12 26.34
CA LYS A 148 9.08 1.78 25.11
C LYS A 148 7.99 0.95 24.43
N ILE A 149 7.00 1.60 23.80
CA ILE A 149 5.91 0.89 23.14
C ILE A 149 6.39 -0.05 22.01
N ASN A 150 7.50 0.26 21.33
CA ASN A 150 8.07 -0.61 20.30
C ASN A 150 8.63 -1.94 20.84
N GLU A 151 8.87 -2.04 22.16
CA GLU A 151 9.24 -3.28 22.83
C GLU A 151 8.10 -4.32 22.77
N MET A 152 6.86 -3.87 22.61
CA MET A 152 5.71 -4.77 22.48
C MET A 152 5.77 -5.63 21.23
N TYR A 153 6.40 -5.12 20.15
CA TYR A 153 6.71 -5.93 18.99
C TYR A 153 7.71 -7.05 19.29
N ASN A 154 8.74 -6.74 20.06
CA ASN A 154 9.76 -7.71 20.44
C ASN A 154 9.20 -8.85 21.33
N ARG A 155 8.19 -8.54 22.13
CA ARG A 155 7.56 -9.48 23.08
C ARG A 155 6.53 -10.39 22.42
N ASP A 156 5.70 -9.87 21.54
CA ASP A 156 4.57 -10.60 20.96
C ASP A 156 4.31 -10.26 19.47
N GLY A 157 5.32 -9.80 18.76
CA GLY A 157 5.24 -9.48 17.34
C GLY A 157 4.21 -8.38 17.03
N ALA A 158 3.62 -8.47 15.86
CA ALA A 158 2.60 -7.53 15.41
C ALA A 158 1.38 -7.49 16.37
N ALA A 159 0.99 -8.63 16.96
CA ALA A 159 -0.15 -8.69 17.90
C ALA A 159 0.10 -7.85 19.16
N GLY A 160 1.32 -7.89 19.71
CA GLY A 160 1.71 -7.06 20.84
C GLY A 160 1.64 -5.56 20.52
N SER A 161 2.13 -5.16 19.35
CA SER A 161 2.03 -3.77 18.88
C SER A 161 0.58 -3.33 18.67
N ILE A 162 -0.26 -4.17 18.06
CA ILE A 162 -1.68 -3.89 17.83
C ILE A 162 -2.41 -3.66 19.16
N LYS A 163 -2.21 -4.56 20.13
CA LYS A 163 -2.80 -4.42 21.46
C LYS A 163 -2.39 -3.11 22.11
N ALA A 164 -1.08 -2.83 22.16
CA ALA A 164 -0.56 -1.63 22.81
C ALA A 164 -1.04 -0.33 22.13
N VAL A 165 -1.03 -0.27 20.80
CA VAL A 165 -1.49 0.92 20.06
C VAL A 165 -3.00 1.09 20.19
N SER A 166 -3.78 0.01 20.15
CA SER A 166 -5.23 0.07 20.35
C SER A 166 -5.59 0.60 21.74
N GLU A 167 -4.90 0.14 22.79
CA GLU A 167 -5.10 0.63 24.15
C GLU A 167 -4.65 2.09 24.32
N LEU A 168 -3.50 2.47 23.73
CA LEU A 168 -2.98 3.84 23.78
C LEU A 168 -3.92 4.85 23.12
N THR A 169 -4.46 4.49 21.97
CA THR A 169 -5.25 5.41 21.12
C THR A 169 -6.75 5.29 21.35
N GLY A 170 -7.20 4.25 22.04
CA GLY A 170 -8.62 3.99 22.31
C GLY A 170 -9.43 3.58 21.08
N VAL A 171 -8.79 3.22 19.95
CA VAL A 171 -9.50 2.81 18.74
C VAL A 171 -9.26 1.33 18.41
N PRO A 172 -10.28 0.64 17.87
CA PRO A 172 -10.12 -0.73 17.40
C PRO A 172 -9.29 -0.76 16.12
N ILE A 173 -8.28 -1.62 16.05
CA ILE A 173 -7.47 -1.84 14.85
C ILE A 173 -8.05 -3.04 14.11
N SER A 174 -8.36 -2.86 12.82
CA SER A 174 -9.03 -3.89 12.01
C SER A 174 -8.07 -4.70 11.16
N HIS A 175 -6.98 -4.09 10.74
CA HIS A 175 -5.98 -4.72 9.90
C HIS A 175 -4.57 -4.28 10.30
N TYR A 176 -3.57 -5.02 9.84
CA TYR A 176 -2.19 -4.60 9.92
C TYR A 176 -1.46 -4.79 8.59
N ALA A 177 -0.37 -4.08 8.44
CA ALA A 177 0.58 -4.27 7.36
C ALA A 177 2.00 -4.10 7.90
N GLU A 178 2.89 -4.95 7.47
CA GLU A 178 4.30 -4.90 7.86
C GLU A 178 5.17 -4.87 6.62
N VAL A 179 6.14 -3.95 6.58
CA VAL A 179 7.08 -3.81 5.48
C VAL A 179 8.50 -3.61 6.02
N GLY A 180 9.44 -4.39 5.48
CA GLY A 180 10.86 -4.23 5.75
C GLY A 180 11.51 -3.16 4.85
N PHE A 181 12.75 -2.78 5.17
CA PHE A 181 13.49 -1.80 4.36
C PHE A 181 13.72 -2.24 2.92
N THR A 182 13.98 -3.52 2.70
CA THR A 182 14.09 -4.09 1.34
C THR A 182 12.77 -3.95 0.59
N GLY A 183 11.64 -4.23 1.26
CA GLY A 183 10.31 -4.05 0.68
C GLY A 183 10.04 -2.60 0.27
N VAL A 184 10.43 -1.64 1.09
CA VAL A 184 10.32 -0.21 0.76
C VAL A 184 11.12 0.12 -0.50
N GLN A 185 12.36 -0.40 -0.61
CA GLN A 185 13.20 -0.21 -1.79
C GLN A 185 12.50 -0.75 -3.05
N GLU A 186 12.08 -2.00 -3.01
CA GLU A 186 11.47 -2.68 -4.15
C GLU A 186 10.16 -2.00 -4.60
N ILE A 187 9.30 -1.58 -3.65
CA ILE A 187 8.07 -0.84 -3.95
C ILE A 187 8.38 0.49 -4.65
N VAL A 188 9.35 1.25 -4.14
CA VAL A 188 9.72 2.54 -4.74
C VAL A 188 10.32 2.35 -6.14
N ASP A 189 11.17 1.35 -6.35
CA ASP A 189 11.77 1.05 -7.65
C ASP A 189 10.71 0.54 -8.64
N LEU A 190 9.76 -0.28 -8.21
CA LEU A 190 8.59 -0.72 -9.00
C LEU A 190 7.76 0.46 -9.53
N LEU A 191 7.58 1.49 -8.70
CA LEU A 191 6.88 2.71 -9.07
C LEU A 191 7.71 3.63 -9.99
N GLY A 192 9.00 3.35 -10.20
CA GLY A 192 9.91 4.21 -10.94
C GLY A 192 10.32 5.47 -10.17
N GLY A 193 10.44 5.34 -8.84
CA GLY A 193 10.75 6.41 -7.90
C GLY A 193 9.52 7.15 -7.38
N VAL A 194 9.68 7.89 -6.29
CA VAL A 194 8.63 8.70 -5.67
C VAL A 194 9.10 10.12 -5.37
N ASP A 195 8.17 11.07 -5.36
CA ASP A 195 8.47 12.48 -5.13
C ASP A 195 8.35 12.82 -3.66
N VAL A 196 9.43 13.35 -3.07
CA VAL A 196 9.52 13.76 -1.67
C VAL A 196 10.19 15.12 -1.55
N TYR A 197 9.98 15.80 -0.43
CA TYR A 197 10.72 16.99 -0.07
C TYR A 197 11.74 16.66 1.01
N VAL A 198 13.01 16.90 0.72
CA VAL A 198 14.15 16.61 1.58
C VAL A 198 14.56 17.90 2.29
N ASN A 199 14.47 17.93 3.61
CA ASN A 199 14.71 19.15 4.39
C ASN A 199 16.19 19.56 4.46
N THR A 200 17.11 18.58 4.37
CA THR A 200 18.56 18.79 4.41
C THR A 200 19.26 17.77 3.53
N ASP A 201 20.48 18.06 3.10
CA ASP A 201 21.27 17.09 2.35
C ASP A 201 21.48 15.82 3.16
N LEU A 202 21.14 14.67 2.56
CA LEU A 202 21.34 13.36 3.15
C LEU A 202 22.45 12.64 2.41
N SER A 203 23.36 12.02 3.15
CA SER A 203 24.44 11.21 2.58
C SER A 203 24.68 9.97 3.43
N TYR A 204 24.85 8.84 2.77
CA TYR A 204 25.04 7.56 3.40
C TYR A 204 26.00 6.67 2.58
N TRP A 205 26.98 6.07 3.26
CA TRP A 205 27.85 5.07 2.64
C TRP A 205 27.13 3.72 2.52
N ASN A 206 26.95 3.25 1.29
CA ASN A 206 26.45 1.91 1.02
C ASN A 206 27.63 0.90 0.98
N PRO A 207 27.83 0.08 2.02
CA PRO A 207 28.97 -0.82 2.10
C PRO A 207 28.87 -2.01 1.14
N ILE A 208 27.68 -2.33 0.63
CA ILE A 208 27.47 -3.43 -0.33
C ILE A 208 27.86 -2.96 -1.74
N ALA A 209 27.38 -1.76 -2.11
CA ALA A 209 27.68 -1.17 -3.40
C ALA A 209 29.02 -0.40 -3.41
N GLU A 210 29.70 -0.29 -2.26
CA GLU A 210 30.95 0.45 -2.06
C GLU A 210 30.91 1.87 -2.63
N LYS A 211 29.78 2.56 -2.43
CA LYS A 211 29.54 3.92 -2.91
C LYS A 211 28.85 4.79 -1.89
N GLU A 212 29.03 6.09 -2.02
CA GLU A 212 28.21 7.08 -1.33
C GLU A 212 26.91 7.29 -2.10
N VAL A 213 25.79 7.27 -1.36
CA VAL A 213 24.48 7.59 -1.89
C VAL A 213 24.03 8.89 -1.23
N SER A 214 23.68 9.87 -2.02
CA SER A 214 23.27 11.20 -1.54
C SER A 214 21.91 11.60 -2.09
N ILE A 215 21.21 12.43 -1.32
CA ILE A 215 19.94 13.04 -1.70
C ILE A 215 20.05 14.51 -1.34
N PRO A 216 20.12 15.43 -2.32
CA PRO A 216 20.16 16.86 -2.05
C PRO A 216 18.88 17.36 -1.39
N ALA A 217 18.98 18.42 -0.61
CA ALA A 217 17.82 19.12 -0.07
C ALA A 217 16.91 19.66 -1.18
N GLY A 218 15.63 19.83 -0.85
CA GLY A 218 14.59 20.33 -1.76
C GLY A 218 13.68 19.23 -2.30
N GLN A 219 12.95 19.55 -3.36
CA GLN A 219 12.06 18.60 -4.04
C GLN A 219 12.88 17.61 -4.84
N GLN A 220 12.72 16.32 -4.56
CA GLN A 220 13.46 15.24 -5.18
C GLN A 220 12.53 14.11 -5.64
N THR A 221 12.86 13.46 -6.76
CA THR A 221 12.34 12.15 -7.09
C THR A 221 13.38 11.13 -6.68
N ILE A 222 13.09 10.33 -5.66
CA ILE A 222 14.03 9.36 -5.09
C ILE A 222 13.73 7.94 -5.57
N ASN A 223 14.79 7.15 -5.79
CA ASN A 223 14.70 5.72 -6.09
C ASN A 223 14.63 4.90 -4.79
N GLY A 224 14.55 3.56 -4.90
CA GLY A 224 14.42 2.68 -3.75
C GLY A 224 15.60 2.73 -2.79
N GLU A 225 16.84 2.80 -3.28
CA GLU A 225 18.02 2.93 -2.43
C GLU A 225 18.00 4.25 -1.64
N GLN A 226 17.63 5.34 -2.30
CA GLN A 226 17.46 6.65 -1.67
C GLN A 226 16.28 6.68 -0.69
N ALA A 227 15.20 5.95 -0.99
CA ALA A 227 14.06 5.85 -0.09
C ALA A 227 14.41 5.19 1.26
N GLN A 228 15.29 4.19 1.26
CA GLN A 228 15.82 3.61 2.50
C GLN A 228 16.60 4.63 3.33
N ILE A 229 17.46 5.44 2.70
CA ILE A 229 18.21 6.50 3.37
C ILE A 229 17.24 7.53 3.94
N PHE A 230 16.29 8.00 3.16
CA PHE A 230 15.30 8.99 3.56
C PHE A 230 14.46 8.52 4.75
N ALA A 231 14.03 7.24 4.76
CA ALA A 231 13.28 6.65 5.85
C ALA A 231 14.08 6.44 7.14
N ARG A 232 15.42 6.35 7.04
CA ARG A 232 16.33 6.10 8.17
C ARG A 232 17.01 7.36 8.70
N ALA A 233 17.03 8.45 7.93
CA ALA A 233 17.74 9.68 8.27
C ALA A 233 17.31 10.22 9.64
N ARG A 234 18.27 10.42 10.52
CA ARG A 234 18.09 10.92 11.90
C ARG A 234 19.16 11.91 12.30
N HIS A 235 20.43 11.54 12.15
CA HIS A 235 21.56 12.34 12.61
C HIS A 235 21.75 13.63 11.83
N GLU A 236 21.27 13.67 10.61
CA GLU A 236 21.30 14.80 9.70
C GLU A 236 20.35 15.94 10.13
N TYR A 237 19.44 15.64 11.07
CA TYR A 237 18.44 16.57 11.61
C TYR A 237 18.80 17.12 13.00
N GLN A 238 20.08 17.17 13.37
CA GLN A 238 20.52 17.64 14.70
C GLN A 238 20.15 19.10 15.00
N ASP A 239 20.13 19.93 13.95
CA ASP A 239 19.89 21.38 14.04
C ASP A 239 18.42 21.75 13.73
N PHE A 240 17.54 20.77 13.55
CA PHE A 240 16.12 21.00 13.23
C PHE A 240 15.27 21.02 14.49
N GLU A 241 14.16 21.78 14.44
CA GLU A 241 13.13 21.72 15.49
C GLU A 241 12.57 20.30 15.62
N GLY A 242 12.34 19.89 16.86
CA GLY A 242 11.88 18.55 17.17
C GLY A 242 12.98 17.55 17.41
N SER A 243 12.63 16.35 17.83
CA SER A 243 13.60 15.27 18.01
C SER A 243 14.04 14.72 16.65
N GLN A 244 15.27 14.18 16.60
CA GLN A 244 15.74 13.46 15.40
C GLN A 244 14.78 12.34 14.97
N ASP A 245 14.11 11.70 15.93
CA ASP A 245 13.13 10.67 15.68
C ASP A 245 11.82 11.23 15.10
N SER A 246 11.36 12.41 15.52
CA SER A 246 10.17 13.05 14.96
C SER A 246 10.36 13.42 13.47
N ASN A 247 11.55 13.89 13.10
CA ASN A 247 11.90 14.16 11.70
C ASN A 247 11.91 12.87 10.85
N ARG A 248 12.50 11.79 11.37
CA ARG A 248 12.46 10.49 10.72
C ARG A 248 11.03 10.00 10.51
N GLN A 249 10.17 10.11 11.52
CA GLN A 249 8.75 9.73 11.40
C GLN A 249 8.02 10.58 10.34
N SER A 250 8.36 11.87 10.24
CA SER A 250 7.83 12.74 9.19
C SER A 250 8.26 12.27 7.79
N ASN A 251 9.53 11.91 7.62
CA ASN A 251 10.04 11.35 6.37
C ASN A 251 9.29 10.06 5.98
N VAL A 252 9.08 9.16 6.92
CA VAL A 252 8.37 7.89 6.67
C VAL A 252 6.92 8.15 6.25
N ARG A 253 6.21 9.06 6.94
CA ARG A 253 4.84 9.42 6.54
C ARG A 253 4.80 10.06 5.15
N GLN A 254 5.79 10.92 4.85
CA GLN A 254 5.90 11.54 3.52
C GLN A 254 6.15 10.48 2.44
N LEU A 255 7.06 9.53 2.70
CA LEU A 255 7.36 8.42 1.80
C LEU A 255 6.13 7.56 1.53
N LEU A 256 5.43 7.14 2.59
CA LEU A 256 4.20 6.35 2.49
C LEU A 256 3.12 7.11 1.70
N SER A 257 2.99 8.40 1.96
CA SER A 257 2.06 9.29 1.23
C SER A 257 2.42 9.38 -0.26
N ALA A 258 3.71 9.46 -0.58
CA ALA A 258 4.20 9.53 -1.96
C ALA A 258 3.97 8.22 -2.71
N VAL A 259 4.24 7.07 -2.08
CA VAL A 259 3.93 5.73 -2.61
C VAL A 259 2.44 5.63 -2.91
N LEU A 260 1.58 5.90 -1.93
CA LEU A 260 0.12 5.83 -2.10
C LEU A 260 -0.37 6.73 -3.24
N LYS A 261 0.06 7.98 -3.29
CA LYS A 261 -0.29 8.91 -4.37
C LYS A 261 0.19 8.41 -5.72
N LYS A 262 1.41 7.88 -5.82
CA LYS A 262 1.98 7.39 -7.08
C LYS A 262 1.23 6.17 -7.60
N THR A 263 0.88 5.23 -6.72
CA THR A 263 0.07 4.05 -7.04
C THR A 263 -1.32 4.44 -7.53
N LEU A 264 -2.03 5.30 -6.79
CA LEU A 264 -3.39 5.71 -7.12
C LEU A 264 -3.47 6.66 -8.33
N ASN A 265 -2.37 7.33 -8.69
CA ASN A 265 -2.30 8.18 -9.89
C ASN A 265 -2.13 7.41 -11.20
N ARG A 266 -1.92 6.09 -11.14
CA ARG A 266 -1.91 5.24 -12.34
C ARG A 266 -3.29 5.22 -13.02
N PRO A 267 -3.37 4.93 -14.33
CA PRO A 267 -4.63 4.62 -14.98
C PRO A 267 -5.37 3.53 -14.19
N VAL A 268 -6.68 3.70 -13.97
CA VAL A 268 -7.48 2.81 -13.09
C VAL A 268 -7.34 1.32 -13.45
N TYR A 269 -7.19 1.01 -14.74
CA TYR A 269 -7.01 -0.37 -15.21
C TYR A 269 -5.63 -0.97 -14.88
N GLU A 270 -4.61 -0.14 -14.54
CA GLU A 270 -3.28 -0.58 -14.10
C GLU A 270 -3.20 -0.79 -12.59
N ILE A 271 -4.03 -0.08 -11.80
CA ILE A 271 -3.98 -0.11 -10.34
C ILE A 271 -4.01 -1.54 -9.77
N PRO A 272 -4.89 -2.44 -10.22
CA PRO A 272 -4.89 -3.81 -9.70
C PRO A 272 -3.54 -4.52 -9.87
N GLY A 273 -2.92 -4.38 -11.03
CA GLY A 273 -1.62 -5.00 -11.31
C GLY A 273 -0.48 -4.43 -10.45
N VAL A 274 -0.47 -3.11 -10.27
CA VAL A 274 0.55 -2.43 -9.45
C VAL A 274 0.39 -2.82 -7.98
N VAL A 275 -0.84 -2.77 -7.43
CA VAL A 275 -1.12 -3.15 -6.04
C VAL A 275 -0.74 -4.61 -5.76
N LEU A 276 -1.00 -5.52 -6.69
CA LEU A 276 -0.60 -6.92 -6.53
C LEU A 276 0.93 -7.10 -6.53
N GLN A 277 1.66 -6.30 -7.30
CA GLN A 277 3.12 -6.32 -7.30
C GLN A 277 3.71 -5.71 -6.02
N GLU A 278 3.17 -4.58 -5.54
CA GLU A 278 3.57 -3.96 -4.27
C GLU A 278 3.30 -4.90 -3.09
N ALA A 279 2.18 -5.63 -3.14
CA ALA A 279 1.77 -6.56 -2.10
C ALA A 279 2.77 -7.72 -1.89
N GLU A 280 3.57 -8.09 -2.88
CA GLU A 280 4.61 -9.11 -2.73
C GLU A 280 5.69 -8.75 -1.68
N TYR A 281 5.79 -7.47 -1.32
CA TYR A 281 6.78 -6.93 -0.37
C TYR A 281 6.18 -6.56 0.98
N VAL A 282 4.91 -6.92 1.22
CA VAL A 282 4.17 -6.58 2.43
C VAL A 282 3.62 -7.83 3.09
N THR A 283 3.73 -7.95 4.40
CA THR A 283 3.01 -8.96 5.19
C THR A 283 1.76 -8.34 5.78
N THR A 284 0.58 -8.95 5.59
CA THR A 284 -0.70 -8.39 6.07
C THR A 284 -1.75 -9.49 6.27
N ASP A 285 -2.76 -9.20 7.10
CA ASP A 285 -3.97 -10.02 7.22
C ASP A 285 -4.99 -9.78 6.10
N MET A 286 -4.82 -8.68 5.32
CA MET A 286 -5.72 -8.34 4.23
C MET A 286 -5.50 -9.26 3.03
N LYS A 287 -6.58 -9.64 2.37
CA LYS A 287 -6.50 -10.41 1.13
C LYS A 287 -6.18 -9.50 -0.06
N SER A 288 -5.50 -10.04 -1.04
CA SER A 288 -5.18 -9.35 -2.30
C SER A 288 -6.41 -8.73 -2.98
N ALA A 289 -7.55 -9.41 -2.93
CA ALA A 289 -8.81 -8.91 -3.47
C ALA A 289 -9.32 -7.65 -2.74
N ASP A 290 -9.15 -7.59 -1.42
CA ASP A 290 -9.57 -6.45 -0.60
C ASP A 290 -8.65 -5.24 -0.86
N LEU A 291 -7.34 -5.47 -0.95
CA LEU A 291 -6.35 -4.44 -1.32
C LEU A 291 -6.65 -3.82 -2.68
N VAL A 292 -6.89 -4.66 -3.70
CA VAL A 292 -7.23 -4.22 -5.06
C VAL A 292 -8.57 -3.47 -5.07
N SER A 293 -9.58 -3.97 -4.35
CA SER A 293 -10.89 -3.32 -4.24
C SER A 293 -10.75 -1.93 -3.62
N LEU A 294 -10.03 -1.82 -2.52
CA LEU A 294 -9.80 -0.57 -1.82
C LEU A 294 -9.05 0.44 -2.70
N ALA A 295 -7.94 0.04 -3.28
CA ALA A 295 -7.14 0.88 -4.17
C ALA A 295 -7.93 1.34 -5.41
N THR A 296 -8.76 0.47 -5.98
CA THR A 296 -9.63 0.81 -7.11
C THR A 296 -10.68 1.85 -6.70
N GLN A 297 -11.28 1.72 -5.51
CA GLN A 297 -12.26 2.70 -5.00
C GLN A 297 -11.64 4.10 -4.85
N PHE A 298 -10.40 4.20 -4.36
CA PHE A 298 -9.67 5.46 -4.29
C PHE A 298 -9.25 5.97 -5.67
N GLY A 299 -8.76 5.10 -6.55
CA GLY A 299 -8.25 5.46 -7.87
C GLY A 299 -9.33 5.93 -8.85
N LEU A 300 -10.59 5.50 -8.71
CA LEU A 300 -11.70 5.93 -9.57
C LEU A 300 -11.99 7.43 -9.52
N ASN A 301 -11.70 8.11 -8.41
CA ASN A 301 -11.89 9.55 -8.22
C ASN A 301 -10.70 10.12 -7.43
N LYS A 302 -9.51 9.93 -7.95
CA LYS A 302 -8.25 10.30 -7.28
C LYS A 302 -8.12 11.79 -6.96
N ASP A 303 -8.76 12.65 -7.75
CA ASP A 303 -8.73 14.11 -7.58
C ASP A 303 -9.48 14.55 -6.31
N ASP A 304 -10.39 13.70 -5.79
CA ASP A 304 -11.13 13.93 -4.55
C ASP A 304 -10.46 13.30 -3.32
N MET A 305 -9.32 12.63 -3.49
CA MET A 305 -8.65 11.98 -2.37
C MET A 305 -7.97 12.99 -1.46
N THR A 306 -8.31 12.91 -0.18
CA THR A 306 -7.65 13.68 0.89
C THR A 306 -6.71 12.76 1.67
N LEU A 307 -5.49 13.24 1.88
CA LEU A 307 -4.48 12.54 2.67
C LEU A 307 -3.96 13.47 3.76
N TYR A 308 -4.27 13.14 5.01
CA TYR A 308 -3.77 13.84 6.18
C TYR A 308 -2.64 13.07 6.85
N SER A 309 -1.77 13.81 7.54
CA SER A 309 -0.60 13.23 8.19
C SER A 309 -0.27 14.01 9.46
N GLY A 310 -0.07 13.30 10.57
CA GLY A 310 0.32 13.88 11.85
C GLY A 310 1.10 12.91 12.72
N SER A 311 1.49 13.36 13.89
CA SER A 311 2.18 12.54 14.89
C SER A 311 1.46 12.65 16.22
N GLY A 312 1.50 11.58 17.01
CA GLY A 312 1.17 11.64 18.42
C GLY A 312 2.19 12.44 19.23
N PRO A 313 1.93 12.66 20.53
CA PRO A 313 2.85 13.34 21.44
C PRO A 313 4.24 12.71 21.41
N SER A 314 5.29 13.50 21.17
CA SER A 314 6.65 13.01 20.97
C SER A 314 7.72 13.69 21.82
N SER A 315 7.35 14.73 22.58
CA SER A 315 8.26 15.37 23.56
C SER A 315 8.55 14.40 24.71
N GLY A 316 9.80 14.38 25.17
CA GLY A 316 10.21 13.44 26.22
C GLY A 316 11.57 13.78 26.82
N ASP A 317 12.01 12.97 27.78
CA ASP A 317 13.30 13.09 28.45
C ASP A 317 13.80 11.72 28.94
N PHE A 318 14.95 11.67 29.57
CA PHE A 318 15.50 10.46 30.18
C PHE A 318 14.78 10.15 31.50
N ALA A 319 14.16 8.98 31.58
CA ALA A 319 13.36 8.54 32.71
C ALA A 319 14.22 7.75 33.71
N GLU A 320 14.47 8.30 34.90
CA GLU A 320 15.19 7.60 35.98
C GLU A 320 14.46 6.30 36.39
N GLN A 321 13.12 6.30 36.38
CA GLN A 321 12.27 5.14 36.68
C GLN A 321 12.38 3.99 35.69
N ALA A 322 12.99 4.25 34.51
CA ALA A 322 13.21 3.27 33.47
C ALA A 322 14.71 3.13 33.14
N ASP A 323 15.56 3.10 34.18
CA ASP A 323 17.01 2.91 34.05
C ASP A 323 17.70 3.92 33.11
N GLY A 324 17.17 5.14 33.03
CA GLY A 324 17.70 6.20 32.17
C GLY A 324 17.34 6.05 30.68
N LEU A 325 16.32 5.27 30.34
CA LEU A 325 15.80 5.25 28.98
C LEU A 325 15.20 6.61 28.60
N TYR A 326 15.45 7.06 27.39
CA TYR A 326 14.68 8.17 26.83
C TYR A 326 13.25 7.68 26.52
N LEU A 327 12.25 8.36 27.10
CA LEU A 327 10.83 8.10 26.92
C LEU A 327 10.09 9.40 26.58
N CYS A 328 9.08 9.31 25.73
CA CYS A 328 8.12 10.40 25.59
C CYS A 328 7.37 10.62 26.89
N TYR A 329 6.95 11.85 27.16
CA TYR A 329 6.05 12.11 28.29
C TYR A 329 4.70 11.41 28.08
N ARG A 330 4.09 10.94 29.17
CA ARG A 330 2.73 10.41 29.08
C ARG A 330 1.76 11.52 28.71
N ASN A 331 0.84 11.23 27.81
CA ASN A 331 -0.09 12.24 27.34
C ASN A 331 -1.45 11.63 26.94
N PRO A 332 -2.17 11.02 27.88
CA PRO A 332 -3.44 10.37 27.58
C PRO A 332 -4.50 11.36 27.03
N GLU A 333 -4.54 12.58 27.57
CA GLU A 333 -5.45 13.62 27.09
C GLU A 333 -5.08 14.10 25.68
N GLY A 334 -3.78 14.24 25.38
CA GLY A 334 -3.32 14.59 24.04
C GLY A 334 -3.65 13.52 23.01
N TRP A 335 -3.49 12.23 23.36
CA TRP A 335 -3.92 11.12 22.52
C TRP A 335 -5.44 11.13 22.29
N GLN A 336 -6.23 11.36 23.33
CA GLN A 336 -7.68 11.45 23.20
C GLN A 336 -8.08 12.58 22.25
N LYS A 337 -7.55 13.80 22.43
CA LYS A 337 -7.82 14.95 21.56
C LYS A 337 -7.45 14.66 20.09
N LEU A 338 -6.26 14.06 19.88
CA LEU A 338 -5.81 13.67 18.55
C LEU A 338 -6.79 12.70 17.90
N MET A 339 -7.19 11.66 18.62
CA MET A 339 -8.07 10.64 18.06
C MET A 339 -9.51 11.13 17.88
N GLU A 340 -9.99 12.09 18.67
CA GLU A 340 -11.27 12.77 18.43
C GLU A 340 -11.24 13.51 17.08
N VAL A 341 -10.17 14.26 16.76
CA VAL A 341 -10.00 14.94 15.47
C VAL A 341 -9.92 13.92 14.32
N VAL A 342 -9.11 12.87 14.47
CA VAL A 342 -8.95 11.81 13.45
C VAL A 342 -10.26 11.07 13.20
N ASN A 343 -11.00 10.70 14.25
CA ASN A 343 -12.29 10.01 14.14
C ASN A 343 -13.34 10.86 13.42
N ALA A 344 -13.32 12.17 13.66
CA ALA A 344 -14.18 13.12 12.96
C ALA A 344 -13.78 13.35 11.49
N GLY A 345 -12.68 12.79 11.02
CA GLY A 345 -12.14 13.01 9.68
C GLY A 345 -11.43 14.35 9.53
N GLY A 346 -10.99 14.95 10.62
CA GLY A 346 -10.22 16.18 10.65
C GLY A 346 -8.72 15.97 10.41
N GLU A 347 -8.02 17.05 10.10
CA GLU A 347 -6.57 17.05 9.94
C GLU A 347 -5.88 17.01 11.32
N PRO A 348 -4.97 16.06 11.58
CA PRO A 348 -4.34 15.85 12.89
C PRO A 348 -3.16 16.82 13.11
N THR A 349 -3.41 18.13 12.99
CA THR A 349 -2.40 19.19 13.14
C THR A 349 -2.90 20.26 14.12
N GLY A 350 -1.97 21.06 14.65
CA GLY A 350 -2.30 22.18 15.55
C GLY A 350 -2.79 21.76 16.94
N ILE A 351 -2.55 20.52 17.35
CA ILE A 351 -2.94 20.02 18.67
C ILE A 351 -1.83 20.38 19.67
N ASP A 352 -2.19 21.10 20.73
CA ASP A 352 -1.27 21.39 21.83
C ASP A 352 -1.11 20.17 22.73
N PHE A 353 0.02 19.49 22.57
CA PHE A 353 0.39 18.35 23.42
C PHE A 353 1.17 18.77 24.68
N GLU A 354 1.76 19.95 24.72
CA GLU A 354 2.61 20.38 25.82
C GLU A 354 1.79 20.67 27.08
N SER A 355 0.61 21.27 26.91
CA SER A 355 -0.29 21.60 28.03
C SER A 355 -0.87 20.40 28.75
N THR A 356 -0.83 19.21 28.15
CA THR A 356 -1.45 17.97 28.65
C THR A 356 -0.46 16.85 28.98
N GLN A 357 0.83 17.10 28.75
CA GLN A 357 1.86 16.10 29.07
C GLN A 357 2.09 15.97 30.59
N ILE A 358 2.33 14.74 31.01
CA ILE A 358 2.64 14.39 32.40
C ILE A 358 3.91 13.54 32.45
N LEU A 359 4.65 13.62 33.56
CA LEU A 359 5.78 12.74 33.81
C LEU A 359 5.32 11.28 33.95
N TRP A 360 6.27 10.36 33.80
CA TRP A 360 6.04 8.91 33.88
C TRP A 360 5.55 8.43 35.23
#